data_149644e191aa8c4be718a5dd37559598
#
_entry.id   149644e191aa8c4be718a5dd37559598
#
_cell.length_a   1.000
_cell.length_b   1.000
_cell.length_c   1.000
_cell.angle_alpha   90.00
_cell.angle_beta   90.00
_cell.angle_gamma   90.00
#
_symmetry.space_group_name_H-M   'P 1'
#
loop_
_entity.id
_entity.type
_entity.pdbx_description
1 polymer ?
#
loop_
_entity_poly.entity_id
_entity_poly.type
_entity_poly.pdbx_seq_one_letter_code
_entity_poly.pdbx_strand_id
1 'polypeptide(L)'
;LGKLGWQDVVLLERRQFACGTTWHAAGLIGTVRANEAHARLCEYSMALLPALEQETGQSTGFRQVGSLSIAHSHDRFEELRRVAAMNNAFGVTRVAVVTVAEIRDLYPLLDTDGLLGGTYVAHDGHASPVDVTMAFVKGARNRGVQCLEGITVTGIRQQQGRVSGVATDHGEIACEFVVNAAGMWGRELGKLAGVNVPLHACEHYYAHTEKRPEFGAHLPVLRDHDICAYCREDAGSLLVGAFEPHARPWGMDGIPADFCFDELPGHAEEQLFPVLEAAMARLPILADTGWRSFFCGPESFTPDDQFHLGEAPELRGFFVACGLNSVGIQSAGGLGKALAEWLDRGHPPL
;
A
#
# COMPACT_ATOMS: atom_id res chain seq x y z
N LEU A 1 -0.21 15.86 11.64
CA LEU A 1 -0.63 17.16 12.14
C LEU A 1 -0.80 17.15 13.66
N GLY A 2 -1.65 16.31 14.25
CA GLY A 2 -1.82 16.21 15.71
C GLY A 2 -0.51 16.00 16.47
N LYS A 3 0.45 15.24 15.92
CA LYS A 3 1.80 15.06 16.48
C LYS A 3 2.64 16.35 16.46
N LEU A 4 2.35 17.26 15.53
CA LEU A 4 2.98 18.59 15.44
C LEU A 4 2.26 19.64 16.31
N GLY A 5 1.20 19.26 17.02
CA GLY A 5 0.47 20.14 17.94
C GLY A 5 -0.72 20.89 17.32
N TRP A 6 -1.11 20.58 16.11
CA TRP A 6 -2.32 21.14 15.49
C TRP A 6 -3.56 20.64 16.23
N GLN A 7 -4.47 21.58 16.59
CA GLN A 7 -5.67 21.26 17.39
C GLN A 7 -6.93 21.15 16.52
N ASP A 8 -7.05 21.98 15.49
CA ASP A 8 -8.25 22.07 14.65
C ASP A 8 -8.07 21.21 13.39
N VAL A 9 -7.99 19.89 13.58
CA VAL A 9 -7.84 18.93 12.49
C VAL A 9 -9.03 17.96 12.50
N VAL A 10 -9.68 17.83 11.34
CA VAL A 10 -10.75 16.85 11.13
C VAL A 10 -10.39 15.91 9.98
N LEU A 11 -10.57 14.61 10.18
CA LEU A 11 -10.53 13.59 9.16
C LEU A 11 -11.96 13.14 8.88
N LEU A 12 -12.36 13.22 7.62
CA LEU A 12 -13.69 12.83 7.16
C LEU A 12 -13.58 11.56 6.33
N GLU A 13 -14.34 10.54 6.69
CA GLU A 13 -14.52 9.30 5.94
C GLU A 13 -15.98 9.20 5.52
N ARG A 14 -16.20 8.94 4.23
CA ARG A 14 -17.55 8.88 3.66
C ARG A 14 -18.38 7.71 4.20
N ARG A 15 -17.74 6.56 4.44
CA ARG A 15 -18.38 5.34 4.92
C ARG A 15 -17.77 4.89 6.25
N GLN A 16 -16.88 3.95 6.22
CA GLN A 16 -16.15 3.41 7.36
C GLN A 16 -14.65 3.42 7.08
N PHE A 17 -13.85 3.60 8.12
CA PHE A 17 -12.39 3.53 7.97
C PHE A 17 -11.97 2.19 7.37
N ALA A 18 -10.99 2.24 6.49
CA ALA A 18 -10.44 1.12 5.75
C ALA A 18 -11.34 0.49 4.68
N CYS A 19 -12.58 0.92 4.47
CA CYS A 19 -13.55 0.22 3.61
C CYS A 19 -13.29 0.30 2.10
N GLY A 20 -12.34 1.13 1.66
CA GLY A 20 -11.91 1.19 0.25
C GLY A 20 -10.92 0.09 -0.10
N THR A 21 -9.81 0.42 -0.75
CA THR A 21 -8.74 -0.54 -1.08
C THR A 21 -8.06 -1.14 0.14
N THR A 22 -8.04 -0.44 1.28
CA THR A 22 -7.25 -0.82 2.46
C THR A 22 -7.63 -2.19 3.04
N TRP A 23 -8.91 -2.51 3.17
CA TRP A 23 -9.34 -3.72 3.88
C TRP A 23 -8.88 -5.03 3.22
N HIS A 24 -8.69 -5.00 1.91
CA HIS A 24 -8.26 -6.16 1.15
C HIS A 24 -6.80 -6.11 0.70
N ALA A 25 -6.04 -5.09 1.10
CA ALA A 25 -4.63 -5.01 0.75
C ALA A 25 -3.84 -6.21 1.31
N ALA A 26 -2.90 -6.74 0.54
CA ALA A 26 -2.11 -7.90 0.94
C ALA A 26 -1.20 -7.65 2.17
N GLY A 27 -1.00 -6.39 2.55
CA GLY A 27 -0.29 -6.00 3.76
C GLY A 27 1.23 -6.18 3.71
N LEU A 28 1.83 -6.28 2.53
CA LEU A 28 3.28 -6.39 2.39
C LEU A 28 3.96 -5.09 2.81
N ILE A 29 4.95 -5.19 3.69
CA ILE A 29 5.78 -4.07 4.14
C ILE A 29 7.20 -4.29 3.62
N GLY A 30 7.64 -3.43 2.70
CA GLY A 30 8.97 -3.51 2.11
C GLY A 30 9.58 -2.12 1.91
N THR A 31 10.90 -2.04 2.04
CA THR A 31 11.65 -0.78 2.05
C THR A 31 12.45 -0.52 0.79
N VAL A 32 12.68 -1.54 -0.04
CA VAL A 32 13.43 -1.42 -1.30
C VAL A 32 12.62 -0.64 -2.33
N ARG A 33 13.21 0.46 -2.85
CA ARG A 33 12.56 1.35 -3.82
C ARG A 33 13.54 1.81 -4.89
N ALA A 34 12.98 2.25 -6.03
CA ALA A 34 13.75 2.75 -7.15
C ALA A 34 14.37 4.14 -6.92
N ASN A 35 13.92 4.88 -5.90
CA ASN A 35 14.49 6.18 -5.55
C ASN A 35 14.61 6.35 -4.03
N GLU A 36 15.56 7.19 -3.62
CA GLU A 36 15.90 7.40 -2.21
C GLU A 36 14.75 8.01 -1.40
N ALA A 37 14.05 8.99 -1.95
CA ALA A 37 12.96 9.65 -1.24
C ALA A 37 11.86 8.65 -0.85
N HIS A 38 11.44 7.81 -1.80
CA HIS A 38 10.44 6.77 -1.54
C HIS A 38 10.96 5.70 -0.56
N ALA A 39 12.24 5.28 -0.68
CA ALA A 39 12.85 4.35 0.27
C ALA A 39 12.80 4.90 1.71
N ARG A 40 13.13 6.18 1.91
CA ARG A 40 13.05 6.85 3.23
C ARG A 40 11.62 6.92 3.77
N LEU A 41 10.62 7.17 2.91
CA LEU A 41 9.20 7.15 3.33
C LEU A 41 8.77 5.75 3.80
N CYS A 42 9.17 4.70 3.09
CA CYS A 42 8.87 3.31 3.46
C CYS A 42 9.59 2.90 4.76
N GLU A 43 10.87 3.26 4.91
CA GLU A 43 11.62 2.99 6.15
C GLU A 43 10.97 3.66 7.36
N TYR A 44 10.63 4.95 7.24
CA TYR A 44 9.92 5.65 8.31
C TYR A 44 8.59 4.98 8.64
N SER A 45 7.80 4.60 7.62
CA SER A 45 6.52 3.91 7.82
C SER A 45 6.70 2.61 8.58
N MET A 46 7.67 1.78 8.19
CA MET A 46 7.96 0.51 8.84
C MET A 46 8.40 0.71 10.30
N ALA A 47 9.33 1.63 10.55
CA ALA A 47 9.80 1.94 11.90
C ALA A 47 8.69 2.51 12.81
N LEU A 48 7.68 3.17 12.21
CA LEU A 48 6.55 3.72 12.94
C LEU A 48 5.60 2.65 13.48
N LEU A 49 5.45 1.49 12.83
CA LEU A 49 4.43 0.50 13.19
C LEU A 49 4.56 0.00 14.63
N PRO A 50 5.74 -0.47 15.10
CA PRO A 50 5.90 -0.87 16.50
C PRO A 50 5.73 0.29 17.49
N ALA A 51 6.19 1.50 17.12
CA ALA A 51 6.04 2.68 17.97
C ALA A 51 4.56 3.08 18.09
N LEU A 52 3.78 2.95 17.02
CA LEU A 52 2.36 3.22 17.00
C LEU A 52 1.58 2.22 17.89
N GLU A 53 1.95 0.95 17.88
CA GLU A 53 1.40 -0.05 18.82
C GLU A 53 1.63 0.34 20.27
N GLN A 54 2.87 0.70 20.61
CA GLN A 54 3.22 1.13 21.97
C GLN A 54 2.46 2.39 22.37
N GLU A 55 2.34 3.37 21.49
CA GLU A 55 1.67 4.65 21.74
C GLU A 55 0.15 4.46 21.92
N THR A 56 -0.46 3.62 21.11
CA THR A 56 -1.91 3.51 21.03
C THR A 56 -2.49 2.32 21.77
N GLY A 57 -1.69 1.28 22.03
CA GLY A 57 -2.17 -0.02 22.49
C GLY A 57 -3.06 -0.72 21.46
N GLN A 58 -3.01 -0.31 20.18
CA GLN A 58 -3.68 -0.97 19.05
C GLN A 58 -2.65 -1.73 18.26
N SER A 59 -2.84 -3.05 18.10
CA SER A 59 -1.96 -3.83 17.24
C SER A 59 -2.01 -3.35 15.79
N THR A 60 -0.89 -3.38 15.10
CA THR A 60 -0.77 -3.19 13.66
C THR A 60 -0.68 -4.53 12.91
N GLY A 61 -0.54 -5.63 13.65
CA GLY A 61 -0.28 -6.95 13.10
C GLY A 61 1.06 -7.04 12.37
N PHE A 62 1.99 -6.09 12.61
CA PHE A 62 3.30 -6.11 11.95
C PHE A 62 4.15 -7.29 12.42
N ARG A 63 4.60 -8.07 11.45
CA ARG A 63 5.53 -9.18 11.65
C ARG A 63 6.77 -8.98 10.79
N GLN A 64 7.91 -8.82 11.43
CA GLN A 64 9.20 -8.70 10.76
C GLN A 64 9.72 -10.10 10.44
N VAL A 65 9.40 -10.58 9.24
CA VAL A 65 9.78 -11.91 8.73
C VAL A 65 10.80 -11.83 7.59
N GLY A 66 11.14 -10.63 7.16
CA GLY A 66 11.95 -10.38 5.99
C GLY A 66 11.17 -10.38 4.68
N SER A 67 11.84 -9.97 3.60
CA SER A 67 11.35 -10.13 2.24
C SER A 67 12.43 -10.71 1.34
N LEU A 68 12.05 -11.65 0.48
CA LEU A 68 12.89 -12.36 -0.47
C LEU A 68 12.36 -12.09 -1.87
N SER A 69 13.19 -11.51 -2.73
CA SER A 69 12.92 -11.41 -4.17
C SER A 69 13.85 -12.34 -4.92
N ILE A 70 13.31 -13.19 -5.79
CA ILE A 70 14.05 -14.21 -6.55
C ILE A 70 14.08 -13.89 -8.03
N ALA A 71 15.09 -14.44 -8.72
CA ALA A 71 15.27 -14.26 -10.15
C ALA A 71 15.68 -15.57 -10.83
N HIS A 72 15.02 -15.89 -11.95
CA HIS A 72 15.38 -17.00 -12.82
C HIS A 72 15.76 -16.55 -14.24
N SER A 73 15.62 -15.26 -14.56
CA SER A 73 16.21 -14.67 -15.76
C SER A 73 17.46 -13.85 -15.42
N HIS A 74 18.42 -13.79 -16.36
CA HIS A 74 19.63 -12.99 -16.19
C HIS A 74 19.31 -11.50 -16.03
N ASP A 75 18.37 -11.00 -16.79
CA ASP A 75 17.96 -9.58 -16.75
C ASP A 75 17.36 -9.23 -15.38
N ARG A 76 16.51 -10.11 -14.81
CA ARG A 76 15.95 -9.92 -13.48
C ARG A 76 17.02 -9.97 -12.40
N PHE A 77 17.94 -10.92 -12.48
CA PHE A 77 19.01 -11.01 -11.47
C PHE A 77 19.92 -9.78 -11.50
N GLU A 78 20.26 -9.27 -12.68
CA GLU A 78 21.04 -8.04 -12.82
C GLU A 78 20.27 -6.82 -12.29
N GLU A 79 18.97 -6.73 -12.55
CA GLU A 79 18.11 -5.70 -11.98
C GLU A 79 18.11 -5.76 -10.45
N LEU A 80 17.89 -6.92 -9.84
CA LEU A 80 17.89 -7.10 -8.38
C LEU A 80 19.24 -6.68 -7.78
N ARG A 81 20.35 -7.06 -8.38
CA ARG A 81 21.70 -6.66 -7.93
C ARG A 81 21.91 -5.16 -8.00
N ARG A 82 21.47 -4.52 -9.09
CA ARG A 82 21.58 -3.08 -9.27
C ARG A 82 20.70 -2.34 -8.26
N VAL A 83 19.46 -2.77 -8.06
CA VAL A 83 18.54 -2.19 -7.08
C VAL A 83 19.09 -2.37 -5.65
N ALA A 84 19.68 -3.52 -5.32
CA ALA A 84 20.33 -3.76 -4.04
C ALA A 84 21.50 -2.79 -3.82
N ALA A 85 22.39 -2.66 -4.80
CA ALA A 85 23.53 -1.74 -4.73
C ALA A 85 23.08 -0.29 -4.53
N MET A 86 22.05 0.13 -5.25
CA MET A 86 21.47 1.47 -5.18
C MET A 86 20.87 1.75 -3.78
N ASN A 87 20.04 0.85 -3.25
CA ASN A 87 19.43 1.02 -1.92
C ASN A 87 20.48 0.99 -0.81
N ASN A 88 21.52 0.17 -0.93
CA ASN A 88 22.66 0.18 -0.01
C ASN A 88 23.44 1.52 -0.07
N ALA A 89 23.56 2.12 -1.26
CA ALA A 89 24.19 3.43 -1.43
C ALA A 89 23.35 4.58 -0.83
N PHE A 90 22.01 4.48 -0.84
CA PHE A 90 21.14 5.42 -0.15
C PHE A 90 21.34 5.39 1.38
N GLY A 91 21.90 4.30 1.92
CA GLY A 91 22.10 4.13 3.36
C GLY A 91 20.81 4.00 4.16
N VAL A 92 19.69 3.71 3.49
CA VAL A 92 18.34 3.61 4.08
C VAL A 92 18.06 2.18 4.47
N THR A 93 18.18 1.26 3.52
CA THR A 93 17.86 -0.16 3.67
C THR A 93 19.06 -1.02 3.33
N ARG A 94 19.38 -1.99 4.19
CA ARG A 94 20.41 -2.99 3.87
C ARG A 94 19.80 -4.15 3.10
N VAL A 95 20.17 -4.25 1.84
CA VAL A 95 19.74 -5.32 0.94
C VAL A 95 20.90 -6.28 0.71
N ALA A 96 20.72 -7.55 1.07
CA ALA A 96 21.67 -8.60 0.78
C ALA A 96 21.36 -9.23 -0.60
N VAL A 97 22.39 -9.43 -1.42
CA VAL A 97 22.29 -10.33 -2.58
C VAL A 97 22.53 -11.75 -2.07
N VAL A 98 21.62 -12.66 -2.37
CA VAL A 98 21.63 -14.03 -1.84
C VAL A 98 21.79 -15.07 -2.98
N THR A 99 22.53 -16.11 -2.64
CA THR A 99 22.74 -17.29 -3.50
C THR A 99 21.53 -18.22 -3.48
N VAL A 100 21.49 -19.16 -4.43
CA VAL A 100 20.44 -20.20 -4.46
C VAL A 100 20.44 -21.07 -3.20
N ALA A 101 21.62 -21.33 -2.62
CA ALA A 101 21.73 -22.09 -1.37
C ALA A 101 21.09 -21.33 -0.20
N GLU A 102 21.39 -20.03 -0.07
CA GLU A 102 20.76 -19.16 0.95
C GLU A 102 19.26 -18.99 0.73
N ILE A 103 18.79 -18.94 -0.52
CA ILE A 103 17.34 -18.93 -0.83
C ILE A 103 16.67 -20.20 -0.30
N ARG A 104 17.28 -21.38 -0.49
CA ARG A 104 16.75 -22.66 0.00
C ARG A 104 16.64 -22.68 1.52
N ASP A 105 17.61 -22.10 2.22
CA ASP A 105 17.59 -21.99 3.67
C ASP A 105 16.51 -21.00 4.16
N LEU A 106 16.35 -19.86 3.46
CA LEU A 106 15.37 -18.83 3.79
C LEU A 106 13.91 -19.26 3.49
N TYR A 107 13.73 -20.02 2.41
CA TYR A 107 12.39 -20.44 1.96
C TYR A 107 12.39 -21.91 1.50
N PRO A 108 12.36 -22.87 2.44
CA PRO A 108 12.53 -24.30 2.12
C PRO A 108 11.43 -24.92 1.24
N LEU A 109 10.30 -24.21 1.04
CA LEU A 109 9.19 -24.69 0.21
C LEU A 109 9.39 -24.41 -1.28
N LEU A 110 10.40 -23.60 -1.64
CA LEU A 110 10.68 -23.25 -3.03
C LEU A 110 11.33 -24.39 -3.81
N ASP A 111 10.85 -24.63 -5.01
CA ASP A 111 11.69 -25.25 -6.05
C ASP A 111 12.71 -24.23 -6.51
N THR A 112 13.99 -24.55 -6.29
CA THR A 112 15.10 -23.66 -6.62
C THR A 112 15.75 -23.94 -7.98
N ASP A 113 15.24 -24.92 -8.73
CA ASP A 113 15.76 -25.23 -10.05
C ASP A 113 15.58 -24.05 -11.01
N GLY A 114 16.65 -23.74 -11.74
CA GLY A 114 16.69 -22.61 -12.66
C GLY A 114 16.82 -21.22 -12.01
N LEU A 115 16.85 -21.12 -10.67
CA LEU A 115 17.12 -19.82 -10.00
C LEU A 115 18.59 -19.42 -10.19
N LEU A 116 18.81 -18.13 -10.40
CA LEU A 116 20.15 -17.52 -10.49
C LEU A 116 20.59 -16.89 -9.16
N GLY A 117 19.66 -16.54 -8.31
CA GLY A 117 19.87 -15.88 -7.03
C GLY A 117 18.70 -14.97 -6.68
N GLY A 118 18.93 -14.06 -5.74
CA GLY A 118 17.90 -13.15 -5.28
C GLY A 118 18.43 -12.02 -4.41
N THR A 119 17.50 -11.28 -3.80
CA THR A 119 17.82 -10.30 -2.78
C THR A 119 16.96 -10.53 -1.54
N TYR A 120 17.53 -10.26 -0.37
CA TYR A 120 16.87 -10.42 0.92
C TYR A 120 17.00 -9.17 1.78
N VAL A 121 15.89 -8.78 2.43
CA VAL A 121 15.83 -7.69 3.40
C VAL A 121 15.26 -8.21 4.71
N ALA A 122 16.08 -8.30 5.73
CA ALA A 122 15.74 -8.95 6.99
C ALA A 122 14.71 -8.19 7.84
N HIS A 123 14.62 -6.86 7.69
CA HIS A 123 13.71 -6.03 8.49
C HIS A 123 12.36 -5.76 7.81
N ASP A 124 12.17 -6.14 6.57
CA ASP A 124 10.88 -6.15 5.91
C ASP A 124 9.93 -7.18 6.55
N GLY A 125 8.67 -7.17 6.13
CA GLY A 125 7.68 -8.13 6.60
C GLY A 125 6.29 -7.87 6.05
N HIS A 126 5.29 -8.10 6.88
CA HIS A 126 3.89 -7.81 6.55
C HIS A 126 3.13 -7.28 7.77
N ALA A 127 1.99 -6.64 7.55
CA ALA A 127 1.12 -6.11 8.58
C ALA A 127 -0.36 -6.36 8.23
N SER A 128 -1.26 -6.15 9.19
CA SER A 128 -2.70 -6.12 8.95
C SER A 128 -3.11 -4.71 8.50
N PRO A 129 -3.55 -4.50 7.25
CA PRO A 129 -3.85 -3.15 6.76
C PRO A 129 -4.96 -2.45 7.54
N VAL A 130 -6.00 -3.19 7.94
CA VAL A 130 -7.10 -2.65 8.74
C VAL A 130 -6.60 -2.24 10.13
N ASP A 131 -5.82 -3.09 10.78
CA ASP A 131 -5.28 -2.79 12.12
C ASP A 131 -4.32 -1.60 12.10
N VAL A 132 -3.47 -1.49 11.07
CA VAL A 132 -2.61 -0.31 10.84
C VAL A 132 -3.46 0.96 10.73
N THR A 133 -4.53 0.92 9.93
CA THR A 133 -5.44 2.06 9.78
C THR A 133 -6.09 2.44 11.11
N MET A 134 -6.59 1.46 11.87
CA MET A 134 -7.21 1.70 13.17
C MET A 134 -6.21 2.21 14.20
N ALA A 135 -4.96 1.76 14.14
CA ALA A 135 -3.89 2.30 14.97
C ALA A 135 -3.58 3.77 14.64
N PHE A 136 -3.54 4.15 13.36
CA PHE A 136 -3.42 5.55 12.95
C PHE A 136 -4.61 6.40 13.41
N VAL A 137 -5.86 5.92 13.23
CA VAL A 137 -7.07 6.61 13.70
C VAL A 137 -7.01 6.82 15.20
N LYS A 138 -6.66 5.79 15.97
CA LYS A 138 -6.54 5.88 17.43
C LYS A 138 -5.46 6.87 17.85
N GLY A 139 -4.28 6.81 17.21
CA GLY A 139 -3.18 7.75 17.43
C GLY A 139 -3.56 9.20 17.12
N ALA A 140 -4.32 9.44 16.05
CA ALA A 140 -4.83 10.74 15.68
C ALA A 140 -5.85 11.26 16.74
N ARG A 141 -6.82 10.42 17.14
CA ARG A 141 -7.81 10.75 18.19
C ARG A 141 -7.16 11.06 19.54
N ASN A 142 -6.14 10.31 19.94
CA ASN A 142 -5.38 10.54 21.16
C ASN A 142 -4.67 11.92 21.18
N ARG A 143 -4.51 12.54 20.00
CA ARG A 143 -3.90 13.86 19.81
C ARG A 143 -4.91 14.96 19.46
N GLY A 144 -6.19 14.71 19.70
CA GLY A 144 -7.26 15.69 19.51
C GLY A 144 -7.80 15.81 18.08
N VAL A 145 -7.33 15.00 17.12
CA VAL A 145 -7.90 15.00 15.77
C VAL A 145 -9.30 14.39 15.81
N GLN A 146 -10.27 15.09 15.21
CA GLN A 146 -11.63 14.58 15.05
C GLN A 146 -11.65 13.62 13.83
N CYS A 147 -11.88 12.33 14.07
CA CYS A 147 -11.97 11.32 13.02
C CYS A 147 -13.43 10.88 12.91
N LEU A 148 -14.11 11.30 11.86
CA LEU A 148 -15.55 11.15 11.64
C LEU A 148 -15.83 10.22 10.46
N GLU A 149 -16.72 9.25 10.65
CA GLU A 149 -17.24 8.34 9.63
C GLU A 149 -18.65 8.75 9.22
N GLY A 150 -19.08 8.34 8.02
CA GLY A 150 -20.40 8.64 7.50
C GLY A 150 -20.55 10.10 7.04
N ILE A 151 -19.47 10.83 6.78
CA ILE A 151 -19.49 12.22 6.33
C ILE A 151 -18.98 12.33 4.91
N THR A 152 -19.83 12.66 3.96
CA THR A 152 -19.50 12.80 2.55
C THR A 152 -19.16 14.25 2.22
N VAL A 153 -17.97 14.49 1.69
CA VAL A 153 -17.60 15.78 1.09
C VAL A 153 -18.32 15.92 -0.25
N THR A 154 -19.14 16.96 -0.38
CA THR A 154 -19.96 17.26 -1.56
C THR A 154 -19.45 18.45 -2.36
N GLY A 155 -18.50 19.22 -1.83
CA GLY A 155 -17.89 20.36 -2.53
C GLY A 155 -16.70 20.94 -1.78
N ILE A 156 -15.84 21.63 -2.53
CA ILE A 156 -14.71 22.40 -1.99
C ILE A 156 -15.02 23.89 -2.15
N ARG A 157 -15.04 24.61 -1.03
CA ARG A 157 -15.24 26.06 -1.01
C ARG A 157 -13.93 26.77 -1.32
N GLN A 158 -14.03 27.77 -2.17
CA GLN A 158 -12.89 28.55 -2.63
C GLN A 158 -13.15 30.05 -2.52
N GLN A 159 -12.15 30.79 -2.13
CA GLN A 159 -12.16 32.24 -2.14
C GLN A 159 -10.81 32.78 -2.64
N GLN A 160 -10.82 33.62 -3.66
CA GLN A 160 -9.61 34.22 -4.24
C GLN A 160 -8.53 33.20 -4.65
N GLY A 161 -8.94 32.09 -5.26
CA GLY A 161 -8.02 31.03 -5.73
C GLY A 161 -7.40 30.18 -4.60
N ARG A 162 -8.05 30.17 -3.43
CA ARG A 162 -7.61 29.44 -2.25
C ARG A 162 -8.75 28.63 -1.63
N VAL A 163 -8.44 27.52 -1.00
CA VAL A 163 -9.39 26.78 -0.17
C VAL A 163 -9.90 27.69 0.95
N SER A 164 -11.19 27.65 1.22
CA SER A 164 -11.84 28.35 2.33
C SER A 164 -12.75 27.44 3.17
N GLY A 165 -12.95 26.20 2.73
CA GLY A 165 -13.74 25.21 3.45
C GLY A 165 -14.16 24.04 2.59
N VAL A 166 -14.90 23.12 3.19
CA VAL A 166 -15.56 22.00 2.54
C VAL A 166 -17.05 22.00 2.82
N ALA A 167 -17.85 21.67 1.81
CA ALA A 167 -19.26 21.34 1.98
C ALA A 167 -19.39 19.83 2.18
N THR A 168 -20.24 19.43 3.11
CA THR A 168 -20.55 18.02 3.37
C THR A 168 -22.06 17.81 3.37
N ASP A 169 -22.50 16.57 3.37
CA ASP A 169 -23.90 16.18 3.56
C ASP A 169 -24.43 16.49 4.98
N HIS A 170 -23.55 16.90 5.91
CA HIS A 170 -23.88 17.31 7.29
C HIS A 170 -23.64 18.81 7.58
N GLY A 171 -23.34 19.61 6.55
CA GLY A 171 -23.08 21.05 6.70
C GLY A 171 -21.71 21.46 6.16
N GLU A 172 -21.27 22.66 6.48
CA GLU A 172 -20.04 23.25 6.00
C GLU A 172 -18.97 23.32 7.11
N ILE A 173 -17.72 23.09 6.74
CA ILE A 173 -16.55 23.20 7.61
C ILE A 173 -15.61 24.25 7.00
N ALA A 174 -15.34 25.35 7.71
CA ALA A 174 -14.34 26.32 7.28
C ALA A 174 -12.94 25.75 7.55
N CYS A 175 -12.04 25.88 6.58
CA CYS A 175 -10.64 25.45 6.72
C CYS A 175 -9.74 26.18 5.73
N GLU A 176 -8.45 26.30 6.07
CA GLU A 176 -7.42 26.86 5.18
C GLU A 176 -6.78 25.80 4.28
N PHE A 177 -6.84 24.52 4.67
CA PHE A 177 -6.22 23.42 3.96
C PHE A 177 -7.19 22.26 3.82
N VAL A 178 -7.14 21.62 2.66
CA VAL A 178 -7.79 20.33 2.39
C VAL A 178 -6.74 19.35 1.90
N VAL A 179 -6.70 18.16 2.48
CA VAL A 179 -5.88 17.05 1.99
C VAL A 179 -6.79 16.02 1.33
N ASN A 180 -6.66 15.87 0.03
CA ASN A 180 -7.30 14.80 -0.72
C ASN A 180 -6.51 13.50 -0.54
N ALA A 181 -6.92 12.69 0.42
CA ALA A 181 -6.40 11.35 0.69
C ALA A 181 -7.46 10.27 0.37
N ALA A 182 -8.33 10.55 -0.60
CA ALA A 182 -9.53 9.76 -0.90
C ALA A 182 -9.23 8.47 -1.71
N GLY A 183 -7.97 8.01 -1.80
CA GLY A 183 -7.60 6.77 -2.47
C GLY A 183 -8.07 6.73 -3.92
N MET A 184 -8.80 5.70 -4.31
CA MET A 184 -9.32 5.56 -5.67
C MET A 184 -10.37 6.62 -6.05
N TRP A 185 -11.00 7.29 -5.07
CA TRP A 185 -11.91 8.44 -5.30
C TRP A 185 -11.18 9.79 -5.38
N GLY A 186 -9.84 9.80 -5.33
CA GLY A 186 -9.04 11.02 -5.38
C GLY A 186 -9.31 11.88 -6.62
N ARG A 187 -9.59 11.24 -7.77
CA ARG A 187 -9.97 11.91 -9.02
C ARG A 187 -11.30 12.65 -8.89
N GLU A 188 -12.30 12.00 -8.33
CA GLU A 188 -13.65 12.57 -8.14
C GLU A 188 -13.61 13.74 -7.14
N LEU A 189 -12.91 13.59 -6.03
CA LEU A 189 -12.74 14.66 -5.06
C LEU A 189 -11.94 15.83 -5.64
N GLY A 190 -10.91 15.57 -6.44
CA GLY A 190 -10.17 16.60 -7.18
C GLY A 190 -11.06 17.41 -8.10
N LYS A 191 -12.00 16.79 -8.82
CA LYS A 191 -12.97 17.47 -9.68
C LYS A 191 -13.84 18.46 -8.93
N LEU A 192 -14.23 18.16 -7.66
CA LEU A 192 -14.98 19.10 -6.82
C LEU A 192 -14.18 20.37 -6.51
N ALA A 193 -12.86 20.29 -6.56
CA ALA A 193 -11.94 21.39 -6.34
C ALA A 193 -11.48 22.07 -7.66
N GLY A 194 -11.87 21.56 -8.84
CA GLY A 194 -11.33 21.98 -10.11
C GLY A 194 -9.87 21.53 -10.34
N VAL A 195 -9.41 20.53 -9.58
CA VAL A 195 -8.06 19.97 -9.66
C VAL A 195 -8.09 18.64 -10.43
N ASN A 196 -7.18 18.50 -11.40
CA ASN A 196 -7.02 17.25 -12.12
C ASN A 196 -6.07 16.31 -11.37
N VAL A 197 -6.58 15.15 -10.92
CA VAL A 197 -5.79 14.10 -10.27
C VAL A 197 -5.76 12.88 -11.19
N PRO A 198 -4.69 12.65 -11.95
CA PRO A 198 -4.63 11.60 -12.96
C PRO A 198 -4.40 10.24 -12.31
N LEU A 199 -5.47 9.58 -11.93
CA LEU A 199 -5.49 8.20 -11.46
C LEU A 199 -6.79 7.50 -11.89
N HIS A 200 -6.76 6.18 -11.90
CA HIS A 200 -7.96 5.35 -12.04
C HIS A 200 -7.78 4.04 -11.26
N ALA A 201 -8.88 3.33 -11.04
CA ALA A 201 -8.84 2.03 -10.40
C ALA A 201 -8.69 0.90 -11.44
N CYS A 202 -7.99 -0.17 -11.02
CA CYS A 202 -7.91 -1.43 -11.74
C CYS A 202 -8.29 -2.59 -10.81
N GLU A 203 -8.68 -3.70 -11.41
CA GLU A 203 -8.82 -4.98 -10.72
C GLU A 203 -7.45 -5.47 -10.24
N HIS A 204 -7.39 -5.98 -9.02
CA HIS A 204 -6.20 -6.59 -8.43
C HIS A 204 -6.57 -7.86 -7.69
N TYR A 205 -5.70 -8.90 -7.76
CA TYR A 205 -6.08 -10.26 -7.40
C TYR A 205 -5.13 -10.92 -6.43
N TYR A 206 -5.70 -11.75 -5.55
CA TYR A 206 -4.98 -12.76 -4.80
C TYR A 206 -5.88 -13.95 -4.46
N ALA A 207 -5.25 -15.04 -4.04
CA ALA A 207 -5.94 -16.22 -3.52
C ALA A 207 -5.39 -16.61 -2.15
N HIS A 208 -6.24 -17.21 -1.31
CA HIS A 208 -5.80 -17.87 -0.09
C HIS A 208 -5.87 -19.38 -0.26
N THR A 209 -4.80 -20.05 0.19
CA THR A 209 -4.79 -21.50 0.30
C THR A 209 -5.58 -21.98 1.53
N GLU A 210 -5.87 -23.27 1.59
CA GLU A 210 -6.15 -23.93 2.86
C GLU A 210 -4.92 -23.88 3.78
N LYS A 211 -5.14 -24.10 5.08
CA LYS A 211 -4.07 -24.11 6.08
C LYS A 211 -3.23 -25.38 5.99
N ARG A 212 -1.93 -25.21 6.17
CA ARG A 212 -0.97 -26.33 6.26
C ARG A 212 0.08 -26.09 7.34
N PRO A 213 0.52 -27.15 8.03
CA PRO A 213 1.57 -27.02 9.05
C PRO A 213 2.89 -26.48 8.50
N GLU A 214 3.16 -26.71 7.21
CA GLU A 214 4.38 -26.26 6.51
C GLU A 214 4.41 -24.76 6.31
N PHE A 215 3.26 -24.07 6.34
CA PHE A 215 3.18 -22.63 6.19
C PHE A 215 3.50 -21.94 7.52
N GLY A 216 4.79 -21.95 7.85
CA GLY A 216 5.27 -21.39 9.12
C GLY A 216 5.29 -19.86 9.12
N ALA A 217 4.95 -19.29 10.28
CA ALA A 217 4.89 -17.83 10.49
C ALA A 217 6.25 -17.11 10.35
N HIS A 218 7.33 -17.83 10.09
CA HIS A 218 8.69 -17.32 9.87
C HIS A 218 9.06 -17.16 8.40
N LEU A 219 8.20 -17.66 7.48
CA LEU A 219 8.45 -17.52 6.05
C LEU A 219 8.51 -16.05 5.65
N PRO A 220 9.58 -15.60 4.97
CA PRO A 220 9.65 -14.24 4.48
C PRO A 220 8.58 -13.97 3.42
N VAL A 221 8.24 -12.71 3.23
CA VAL A 221 7.44 -12.29 2.05
C VAL A 221 8.24 -12.65 0.80
N LEU A 222 7.65 -13.45 -0.07
CA LEU A 222 8.26 -13.85 -1.34
C LEU A 222 7.75 -12.97 -2.49
N ARG A 223 8.65 -12.55 -3.37
CA ARG A 223 8.34 -11.90 -4.64
C ARG A 223 9.07 -12.59 -5.78
N ASP A 224 8.34 -13.01 -6.77
CA ASP A 224 8.87 -13.52 -8.04
C ASP A 224 8.30 -12.69 -9.19
N HIS A 225 9.03 -11.65 -9.57
CA HIS A 225 8.60 -10.73 -10.62
C HIS A 225 8.70 -11.32 -12.02
N ASP A 226 9.48 -12.40 -12.22
CA ASP A 226 9.55 -13.09 -13.51
C ASP A 226 8.26 -13.83 -13.85
N ILE A 227 7.52 -14.28 -12.82
CA ILE A 227 6.18 -14.89 -12.96
C ILE A 227 5.04 -13.99 -12.47
N CYS A 228 5.33 -12.74 -12.15
CA CYS A 228 4.36 -11.76 -11.67
C CYS A 228 3.61 -12.20 -10.39
N ALA A 229 4.28 -12.89 -9.46
CA ALA A 229 3.68 -13.40 -8.24
C ALA A 229 4.32 -12.84 -6.97
N TYR A 230 3.52 -12.73 -5.93
CA TYR A 230 3.99 -12.58 -4.57
C TYR A 230 3.28 -13.54 -3.63
N CYS A 231 3.92 -13.85 -2.50
CA CYS A 231 3.35 -14.75 -1.53
C CYS A 231 3.74 -14.33 -0.11
N ARG A 232 2.82 -14.49 0.84
CA ARG A 232 3.10 -14.36 2.27
C ARG A 232 2.28 -15.34 3.10
N GLU A 233 2.78 -15.66 4.28
CA GLU A 233 2.03 -16.41 5.27
C GLU A 233 0.86 -15.57 5.82
N ASP A 234 -0.28 -16.20 6.02
CA ASP A 234 -1.49 -15.61 6.56
C ASP A 234 -2.24 -16.59 7.48
N ALA A 235 -1.92 -16.54 8.77
CA ALA A 235 -2.57 -17.36 9.82
C ALA A 235 -2.60 -18.86 9.51
N GLY A 236 -1.49 -19.39 9.00
CA GLY A 236 -1.33 -20.81 8.64
C GLY A 236 -1.75 -21.16 7.20
N SER A 237 -2.17 -20.17 6.42
CA SER A 237 -2.40 -20.25 4.96
C SER A 237 -1.29 -19.50 4.23
N LEU A 238 -1.23 -19.64 2.91
CA LEU A 238 -0.51 -18.68 2.05
C LEU A 238 -1.52 -17.78 1.33
N LEU A 239 -1.26 -16.48 1.37
CA LEU A 239 -1.83 -15.52 0.44
C LEU A 239 -0.90 -15.47 -0.76
N VAL A 240 -1.41 -15.82 -1.95
CA VAL A 240 -0.68 -15.78 -3.22
C VAL A 240 -1.37 -14.75 -4.11
N GLY A 241 -0.65 -13.70 -4.46
CA GLY A 241 -1.20 -12.59 -5.24
C GLY A 241 -0.48 -12.41 -6.57
N ALA A 242 -1.13 -11.69 -7.46
CA ALA A 242 -0.63 -11.36 -8.78
C ALA A 242 -0.13 -9.91 -8.84
N PHE A 243 0.90 -9.68 -9.66
CA PHE A 243 1.27 -8.37 -10.20
C PHE A 243 0.83 -8.37 -11.66
N GLU A 244 -0.44 -8.11 -11.92
CA GLU A 244 -1.03 -8.24 -13.25
C GLU A 244 -0.28 -7.37 -14.27
N PRO A 245 0.35 -7.97 -15.33
CA PRO A 245 1.06 -7.19 -16.35
C PRO A 245 0.14 -6.25 -17.14
N HIS A 246 -1.14 -6.60 -17.20
CA HIS A 246 -2.20 -5.88 -17.90
C HIS A 246 -3.43 -5.78 -17.01
N ALA A 247 -3.31 -5.00 -15.92
CA ALA A 247 -4.38 -4.79 -14.97
C ALA A 247 -5.63 -4.23 -15.66
N ARG A 248 -6.80 -4.82 -15.39
CA ARG A 248 -8.06 -4.45 -16.04
C ARG A 248 -8.63 -3.18 -15.40
N PRO A 249 -8.89 -2.10 -16.16
CA PRO A 249 -9.49 -0.88 -15.62
C PRO A 249 -10.89 -1.13 -15.04
N TRP A 250 -11.18 -0.50 -13.91
CA TRP A 250 -12.48 -0.55 -13.24
C TRP A 250 -12.92 0.85 -12.81
N GLY A 251 -14.25 1.09 -12.83
CA GLY A 251 -14.82 2.36 -12.37
C GLY A 251 -14.42 3.58 -13.20
N MET A 252 -14.17 3.41 -14.51
CA MET A 252 -13.71 4.47 -15.39
C MET A 252 -14.73 5.63 -15.53
N ASP A 253 -16.03 5.33 -15.43
CA ASP A 253 -17.12 6.30 -15.43
C ASP A 253 -17.43 6.86 -14.02
N GLY A 254 -16.69 6.44 -13.03
CA GLY A 254 -16.82 6.78 -11.61
C GLY A 254 -16.92 5.55 -10.72
N ILE A 255 -16.33 5.65 -9.54
CA ILE A 255 -16.42 4.60 -8.52
C ILE A 255 -17.82 4.66 -7.87
N PRO A 256 -18.53 3.52 -7.70
CA PRO A 256 -19.82 3.51 -7.03
C PRO A 256 -19.77 4.17 -5.65
N ALA A 257 -20.73 5.05 -5.39
CA ALA A 257 -20.74 5.85 -4.15
C ALA A 257 -21.00 5.01 -2.89
N ASP A 258 -21.61 3.85 -3.06
CA ASP A 258 -21.95 2.89 -2.00
C ASP A 258 -20.88 1.81 -1.79
N PHE A 259 -19.83 1.75 -2.63
CA PHE A 259 -18.73 0.79 -2.49
C PHE A 259 -18.10 0.88 -1.09
N CYS A 260 -18.17 -0.22 -0.33
CA CYS A 260 -17.73 -0.28 1.06
C CYS A 260 -17.53 -1.73 1.50
N PHE A 261 -16.30 -2.17 1.69
CA PHE A 261 -15.93 -3.57 1.97
C PHE A 261 -16.44 -4.56 0.90
N ASP A 262 -16.57 -4.11 -0.32
CA ASP A 262 -17.06 -4.91 -1.43
C ASP A 262 -15.90 -5.56 -2.21
N GLU A 263 -16.19 -6.72 -2.78
CA GLU A 263 -15.36 -7.40 -3.75
C GLU A 263 -15.86 -7.12 -5.16
N LEU A 264 -14.97 -7.18 -6.14
CA LEU A 264 -15.35 -7.15 -7.54
C LEU A 264 -15.66 -8.56 -8.04
N PRO A 265 -16.57 -8.72 -9.01
CA PRO A 265 -16.84 -10.02 -9.63
C PRO A 265 -15.58 -10.59 -10.31
N GLY A 266 -14.71 -9.70 -10.81
CA GLY A 266 -13.39 -10.02 -11.34
C GLY A 266 -13.37 -10.91 -12.58
N HIS A 267 -12.16 -11.18 -13.05
CA HIS A 267 -11.85 -12.01 -14.23
C HIS A 267 -10.67 -12.92 -13.87
N ALA A 268 -10.82 -13.71 -12.80
CA ALA A 268 -9.76 -14.53 -12.22
C ALA A 268 -9.16 -15.52 -13.22
N GLU A 269 -9.97 -16.10 -14.11
CA GLU A 269 -9.52 -17.04 -15.14
C GLU A 269 -8.47 -16.42 -16.09
N GLU A 270 -8.62 -15.13 -16.41
CA GLU A 270 -7.71 -14.41 -17.31
C GLU A 270 -6.55 -13.77 -16.56
N GLN A 271 -6.78 -13.26 -15.35
CA GLN A 271 -5.85 -12.39 -14.65
C GLN A 271 -5.05 -13.11 -13.54
N LEU A 272 -5.68 -14.00 -12.79
CA LEU A 272 -5.06 -14.66 -11.63
C LEU A 272 -4.59 -16.08 -11.92
N PHE A 273 -5.39 -16.93 -12.59
CA PHE A 273 -5.07 -18.35 -12.73
C PHE A 273 -3.74 -18.62 -13.44
N PRO A 274 -3.34 -17.89 -14.49
CA PRO A 274 -2.01 -18.07 -15.09
C PRO A 274 -0.85 -17.81 -14.11
N VAL A 275 -1.05 -16.83 -13.21
CA VAL A 275 -0.05 -16.53 -12.15
C VAL A 275 -0.02 -17.63 -11.10
N LEU A 276 -1.17 -18.18 -10.70
CA LEU A 276 -1.24 -19.30 -9.76
C LEU A 276 -0.61 -20.57 -10.34
N GLU A 277 -0.81 -20.87 -11.63
CA GLU A 277 -0.14 -22.00 -12.31
C GLU A 277 1.38 -21.85 -12.28
N ALA A 278 1.89 -20.65 -12.58
CA ALA A 278 3.32 -20.36 -12.49
C ALA A 278 3.83 -20.43 -11.05
N ALA A 279 3.05 -19.95 -10.09
CA ALA A 279 3.38 -20.05 -8.66
C ALA A 279 3.40 -21.50 -8.16
N MET A 280 2.50 -22.38 -8.63
CA MET A 280 2.53 -23.81 -8.32
C MET A 280 3.79 -24.53 -8.84
N ALA A 281 4.30 -24.12 -10.00
CA ALA A 281 5.58 -24.61 -10.49
C ALA A 281 6.76 -24.20 -9.59
N ARG A 282 6.71 -23.00 -9.03
CA ARG A 282 7.74 -22.44 -8.13
C ARG A 282 7.60 -22.91 -6.68
N LEU A 283 6.38 -23.16 -6.23
CA LEU A 283 6.00 -23.67 -4.90
C LEU A 283 5.19 -24.96 -5.07
N PRO A 284 5.82 -26.12 -5.29
CA PRO A 284 5.14 -27.37 -5.63
C PRO A 284 4.10 -27.80 -4.59
N ILE A 285 4.30 -27.41 -3.32
CA ILE A 285 3.33 -27.67 -2.24
C ILE A 285 1.93 -27.08 -2.54
N LEU A 286 1.84 -26.04 -3.37
CA LEU A 286 0.56 -25.44 -3.75
C LEU A 286 -0.29 -26.38 -4.63
N ALA A 287 0.34 -27.28 -5.40
CA ALA A 287 -0.36 -28.23 -6.23
C ALA A 287 -1.19 -29.25 -5.40
N ASP A 288 -0.71 -29.54 -4.19
CA ASP A 288 -1.37 -30.45 -3.24
C ASP A 288 -2.17 -29.72 -2.16
N THR A 289 -2.35 -28.40 -2.30
CA THR A 289 -3.05 -27.56 -1.33
C THR A 289 -4.33 -27.01 -1.93
N GLY A 290 -5.45 -27.14 -1.24
CA GLY A 290 -6.73 -26.56 -1.68
C GLY A 290 -6.68 -25.02 -1.63
N TRP A 291 -7.50 -24.40 -2.48
CA TRP A 291 -7.74 -22.96 -2.47
C TRP A 291 -9.03 -22.64 -1.70
N ARG A 292 -8.94 -21.82 -0.67
CA ARG A 292 -10.07 -21.43 0.17
C ARG A 292 -10.88 -20.29 -0.44
N SER A 293 -10.23 -19.32 -1.06
CA SER A 293 -10.88 -18.17 -1.68
C SER A 293 -10.02 -17.56 -2.77
N PHE A 294 -10.68 -16.98 -3.74
CA PHE A 294 -10.13 -16.11 -4.76
C PHE A 294 -10.73 -14.73 -4.54
N PHE A 295 -9.92 -13.71 -4.59
CA PHE A 295 -10.31 -12.35 -4.29
C PHE A 295 -9.99 -11.42 -5.46
N CYS A 296 -10.92 -10.52 -5.77
CA CYS A 296 -10.70 -9.38 -6.66
C CYS A 296 -11.15 -8.10 -5.97
N GLY A 297 -10.28 -7.11 -5.89
CA GLY A 297 -10.61 -5.80 -5.35
C GLY A 297 -10.05 -4.68 -6.20
N PRO A 298 -10.59 -3.45 -6.05
CA PRO A 298 -10.10 -2.30 -6.80
C PRO A 298 -8.87 -1.70 -6.13
N GLU A 299 -7.88 -1.34 -6.95
CA GLU A 299 -6.72 -0.59 -6.52
C GLU A 299 -6.44 0.59 -7.46
N SER A 300 -5.91 1.72 -6.93
CA SER A 300 -5.69 2.92 -7.73
C SER A 300 -4.27 2.99 -8.28
N PHE A 301 -4.18 3.31 -9.57
CA PHE A 301 -2.94 3.48 -10.31
C PHE A 301 -2.85 4.84 -10.99
N THR A 302 -1.63 5.32 -11.16
CA THR A 302 -1.28 6.54 -11.88
C THR A 302 -0.57 6.19 -13.19
N PRO A 303 -0.58 7.07 -14.20
CA PRO A 303 0.00 6.77 -15.51
C PRO A 303 1.52 6.53 -15.51
N ASP A 304 2.24 7.04 -14.51
CA ASP A 304 3.70 7.00 -14.39
C ASP A 304 4.19 6.14 -13.22
N ASP A 305 3.28 5.39 -12.61
CA ASP A 305 3.55 4.55 -11.41
C ASP A 305 4.12 5.35 -10.22
N GLN A 306 3.88 6.68 -10.19
CA GLN A 306 4.27 7.52 -9.07
C GLN A 306 3.03 8.08 -8.36
N PHE A 307 3.07 8.09 -7.03
CA PHE A 307 1.98 8.67 -6.25
C PHE A 307 1.94 10.19 -6.35
N HIS A 308 0.76 10.78 -6.20
CA HIS A 308 0.58 12.21 -6.08
C HIS A 308 0.72 12.63 -4.62
N LEU A 309 1.70 13.48 -4.33
CA LEU A 309 1.92 14.04 -2.99
C LEU A 309 2.32 15.50 -3.09
N GLY A 310 1.49 16.39 -2.58
CA GLY A 310 1.80 17.82 -2.50
C GLY A 310 0.63 18.74 -2.76
N GLU A 311 0.90 20.05 -2.78
CA GLU A 311 -0.09 21.07 -3.09
C GLU A 311 -0.40 21.09 -4.60
N ALA A 312 -1.70 21.11 -4.93
CA ALA A 312 -2.15 21.18 -6.31
C ALA A 312 -1.90 22.59 -6.88
N PRO A 313 -1.31 22.70 -8.08
CA PRO A 313 -0.99 24.00 -8.66
C PRO A 313 -2.24 24.84 -9.01
N GLU A 314 -3.38 24.17 -9.21
CA GLU A 314 -4.64 24.82 -9.61
C GLU A 314 -5.34 25.55 -8.43
N LEU A 315 -5.13 25.08 -7.17
CA LEU A 315 -5.84 25.60 -6.03
C LEU A 315 -4.96 25.63 -4.77
N ARG A 316 -4.60 26.81 -4.31
CA ARG A 316 -3.81 26.98 -3.08
C ARG A 316 -4.54 26.43 -1.86
N GLY A 317 -3.78 25.73 -1.02
CA GLY A 317 -4.31 25.07 0.18
C GLY A 317 -4.98 23.72 -0.11
N PHE A 318 -5.06 23.27 -1.37
CA PHE A 318 -5.55 21.94 -1.71
C PHE A 318 -4.36 21.01 -1.97
N PHE A 319 -4.20 20.02 -1.09
CA PHE A 319 -3.13 19.04 -1.16
C PHE A 319 -3.68 17.70 -1.63
N VAL A 320 -2.84 16.91 -2.29
CA VAL A 320 -3.16 15.58 -2.79
C VAL A 320 -2.21 14.56 -2.15
N ALA A 321 -2.75 13.42 -1.70
CA ALA A 321 -2.01 12.27 -1.21
C ALA A 321 -2.74 10.98 -1.62
N CYS A 322 -2.64 10.61 -2.91
CA CYS A 322 -3.34 9.45 -3.46
C CYS A 322 -2.62 8.87 -4.69
N GLY A 323 -3.17 7.80 -5.27
CA GLY A 323 -2.55 7.08 -6.38
C GLY A 323 -1.31 6.29 -5.92
N LEU A 324 -1.43 5.46 -4.89
CA LEU A 324 -0.27 4.85 -4.24
C LEU A 324 0.22 3.56 -4.90
N ASN A 325 -0.37 3.11 -6.01
CA ASN A 325 0.16 2.05 -6.89
C ASN A 325 0.68 0.83 -6.10
N SER A 326 -0.19 0.13 -5.38
CA SER A 326 0.11 -1.05 -4.54
C SER A 326 1.12 -0.83 -3.38
N VAL A 327 1.60 0.41 -3.15
CA VAL A 327 2.58 0.68 -2.10
C VAL A 327 2.03 1.50 -0.93
N GLY A 328 0.70 1.63 -0.84
CA GLY A 328 0.02 2.49 0.14
C GLY A 328 0.36 2.15 1.59
N ILE A 329 0.15 0.90 2.00
CA ILE A 329 0.34 0.49 3.40
C ILE A 329 1.79 0.68 3.88
N GLN A 330 2.75 0.41 3.03
CA GLN A 330 4.17 0.51 3.36
C GLN A 330 4.72 1.94 3.26
N SER A 331 3.97 2.89 2.67
CA SER A 331 4.40 4.28 2.49
C SER A 331 3.62 5.27 3.35
N ALA A 332 2.42 4.91 3.81
CA ALA A 332 1.45 5.84 4.42
C ALA A 332 2.00 6.65 5.59
N GLY A 333 2.77 6.03 6.48
CA GLY A 333 3.38 6.71 7.63
C GLY A 333 4.35 7.83 7.20
N GLY A 334 5.24 7.51 6.25
CA GLY A 334 6.20 8.47 5.71
C GLY A 334 5.53 9.58 4.89
N LEU A 335 4.57 9.22 4.04
CA LEU A 335 3.78 10.20 3.27
C LEU A 335 3.02 11.14 4.20
N GLY A 336 2.36 10.61 5.22
CA GLY A 336 1.66 11.42 6.22
C GLY A 336 2.58 12.36 6.98
N LYS A 337 3.80 11.90 7.35
CA LYS A 337 4.82 12.73 7.96
C LYS A 337 5.27 13.86 7.02
N ALA A 338 5.68 13.52 5.80
CA ALA A 338 6.17 14.49 4.82
C ALA A 338 5.12 15.57 4.53
N LEU A 339 3.86 15.17 4.34
CA LEU A 339 2.78 16.11 4.08
C LEU A 339 2.43 16.97 5.29
N ALA A 340 2.42 16.40 6.50
CA ALA A 340 2.18 17.16 7.72
C ALA A 340 3.29 18.21 7.96
N GLU A 341 4.55 17.85 7.73
CA GLU A 341 5.66 18.79 7.81
C GLU A 341 5.60 19.88 6.74
N TRP A 342 5.13 19.55 5.52
CA TRP A 342 4.91 20.53 4.47
C TRP A 342 3.84 21.55 4.87
N LEU A 343 2.70 21.07 5.35
CA LEU A 343 1.61 21.94 5.83
C LEU A 343 2.07 22.86 6.97
N ASP A 344 2.88 22.33 7.89
CA ASP A 344 3.36 23.07 9.06
C ASP A 344 4.40 24.13 8.70
N ARG A 345 5.30 23.83 7.76
CA ARG A 345 6.43 24.71 7.38
C ARG A 345 6.15 25.58 6.15
N GLY A 346 5.10 25.27 5.38
CA GLY A 346 4.77 25.94 4.12
C GLY A 346 5.64 25.52 2.91
N HIS A 347 6.50 24.51 3.07
CA HIS A 347 7.32 23.95 1.99
C HIS A 347 7.58 22.45 2.23
N PRO A 348 7.83 21.64 1.17
CA PRO A 348 8.11 20.23 1.33
C PRO A 348 9.39 20.01 2.17
N PRO A 349 9.46 18.94 2.97
CA PRO A 349 10.69 18.53 3.61
C PRO A 349 11.71 18.09 2.54
N LEU A 350 12.98 18.41 2.74
CA LEU A 350 14.07 17.99 1.86
C LEU A 350 14.47 16.54 2.13
#